data_11bf0068730c9623678d48db336d4255
#
_entry.id   11bf0068730c9623678d48db336d4255
#
_cell.length_a   1.000
_cell.length_b   1.000
_cell.length_c   1.000
_cell.angle_alpha   90.00
_cell.angle_beta   90.00
_cell.angle_gamma   90.00
#
_symmetry.space_group_name_H-M   'P 1'
#
loop_
_entity.id
_entity.type
_entity.pdbx_description
1 polymer ?
#
loop_
_entity_poly.entity_id
_entity_poly.type
_entity_poly.pdbx_seq_one_letter_code
_entity_poly.pdbx_strand_id
1 'polypeptide(L)'
;MDLDPRLHFVVVTAIVHKGGKFLITKRSQSEKVWPNKWTVPGGKLVLTEYQHLPRTSENHPQWYNVVEFVLRKEVREEAGIEIDKPQYLTDLVFVRPDGYPVATLSYYANYKSGEVKLNHEMTEYAWVMAEEAKNYDLIEGIADEIAAVAKILS
;
A
#
# COMPACT_ATOMS: atom_id res chain seq x y z
N MET A 1 -0.09 19.63 20.82
CA MET A 1 -0.08 20.09 19.42
C MET A 1 -1.51 20.13 18.91
N ASP A 2 -1.93 21.29 18.50
CA ASP A 2 -3.28 21.47 17.99
C ASP A 2 -3.34 21.08 16.52
N LEU A 3 -3.79 19.84 16.29
CA LEU A 3 -3.99 19.36 14.93
C LEU A 3 -5.39 19.75 14.46
N ASP A 4 -5.48 20.26 13.23
CA ASP A 4 -6.78 20.46 12.61
C ASP A 4 -7.40 19.07 12.40
N PRO A 5 -8.56 18.76 13.03
CA PRO A 5 -9.15 17.42 12.97
C PRO A 5 -9.61 17.01 11.58
N ARG A 6 -9.60 17.93 10.62
CA ARG A 6 -9.96 17.61 9.23
C ARG A 6 -8.78 17.04 8.44
N LEU A 7 -7.56 17.24 8.93
CA LEU A 7 -6.36 16.79 8.22
C LEU A 7 -6.04 15.34 8.56
N HIS A 8 -5.68 14.58 7.55
CA HIS A 8 -5.29 13.18 7.65
C HIS A 8 -4.08 12.92 6.77
N PHE A 9 -3.18 12.06 7.24
CA PHE A 9 -2.23 11.45 6.31
C PHE A 9 -3.02 10.49 5.41
N VAL A 10 -2.69 10.46 4.13
CA VAL A 10 -3.28 9.53 3.19
C VAL A 10 -2.25 8.47 2.84
N VAL A 11 -2.59 7.21 3.07
CA VAL A 11 -1.75 6.05 2.75
C VAL A 11 -2.49 5.22 1.72
N VAL A 12 -1.77 4.70 0.73
CA VAL A 12 -2.34 3.81 -0.29
C VAL A 12 -1.60 2.48 -0.22
N THR A 13 -2.34 1.38 -0.32
CA THR A 13 -1.77 0.03 -0.24
C THR A 13 -2.27 -0.82 -1.40
N ALA A 14 -1.43 -1.78 -1.83
CA ALA A 14 -1.75 -2.68 -2.92
C ALA A 14 -1.66 -4.13 -2.49
N ILE A 15 -2.79 -4.84 -2.56
CA ILE A 15 -2.82 -6.29 -2.42
C ILE A 15 -2.60 -6.86 -3.82
N VAL A 16 -1.36 -7.32 -4.08
CA VAL A 16 -0.97 -7.83 -5.39
C VAL A 16 -1.21 -9.34 -5.42
N HIS A 17 -1.95 -9.82 -6.42
CA HIS A 17 -2.24 -11.23 -6.55
C HIS A 17 -1.67 -11.81 -7.84
N LYS A 18 -1.28 -13.09 -7.77
CA LYS A 18 -0.70 -13.84 -8.87
C LYS A 18 -1.00 -15.32 -8.68
N GLY A 19 -1.83 -15.88 -9.57
CA GLY A 19 -2.16 -17.30 -9.51
C GLY A 19 -2.77 -17.76 -8.19
N GLY A 20 -3.65 -16.96 -7.60
CA GLY A 20 -4.31 -17.27 -6.34
C GLY A 20 -3.48 -17.01 -5.09
N LYS A 21 -2.29 -16.46 -5.25
CA LYS A 21 -1.41 -16.09 -4.13
C LYS A 21 -1.28 -14.57 -4.04
N PHE A 22 -0.94 -14.10 -2.85
CA PHE A 22 -0.86 -12.67 -2.52
C PHE A 22 0.53 -12.33 -2.02
N LEU A 23 1.04 -11.19 -2.46
CA LEU A 23 2.37 -10.72 -2.06
C LEU A 23 2.30 -10.04 -0.70
N ILE A 24 3.10 -10.54 0.24
CA ILE A 24 3.32 -9.89 1.53
C ILE A 24 4.81 -9.62 1.71
N THR A 25 5.12 -8.55 2.42
CA THR A 25 6.49 -8.11 2.66
C THR A 25 6.68 -7.83 4.14
N LYS A 26 7.88 -8.08 4.64
CA LYS A 26 8.21 -7.87 6.05
C LYS A 26 8.97 -6.56 6.21
N ARG A 27 8.46 -5.68 7.06
CA ARG A 27 9.08 -4.39 7.35
C ARG A 27 10.38 -4.59 8.10
N SER A 28 11.36 -3.75 7.78
CA SER A 28 12.65 -3.75 8.48
C SER A 28 12.47 -3.42 9.97
N GLN A 29 13.35 -3.99 10.80
CA GLN A 29 13.37 -3.68 12.22
C GLN A 29 13.74 -2.22 12.50
N SER A 30 14.35 -1.54 11.53
CA SER A 30 14.74 -0.13 11.66
C SER A 30 13.57 0.83 11.37
N GLU A 31 12.44 0.32 10.92
CA GLU A 31 11.26 1.15 10.69
C GLU A 31 10.64 1.63 12.01
N LYS A 32 10.28 2.91 12.07
CA LYS A 32 9.73 3.52 13.28
C LYS A 32 8.33 3.02 13.59
N VAL A 33 7.54 2.74 12.55
CA VAL A 33 6.15 2.29 12.68
C VAL A 33 6.07 0.83 12.23
N TRP A 34 5.50 0.00 13.10
CA TRP A 34 5.29 -1.43 12.84
C TRP A 34 6.58 -2.17 12.41
N PRO A 35 7.70 -2.04 13.17
CA PRO A 35 8.93 -2.78 12.81
C PRO A 35 8.69 -4.29 12.88
N ASN A 36 9.34 -5.03 11.97
CA ASN A 36 9.25 -6.49 11.89
C ASN A 36 7.88 -7.06 11.58
N LYS A 37 6.88 -6.22 11.33
CA LYS A 37 5.55 -6.70 10.94
C LYS A 37 5.50 -7.01 9.45
N TRP A 38 4.69 -7.97 9.10
CA TRP A 38 4.37 -8.25 7.70
C TRP A 38 3.26 -7.32 7.23
N THR A 39 3.30 -6.96 5.97
CA THR A 39 2.38 -6.00 5.37
C THR A 39 2.26 -6.26 3.87
N VAL A 40 1.59 -5.35 3.18
CA VAL A 40 1.56 -5.31 1.71
C VAL A 40 2.22 -4.02 1.24
N PRO A 41 2.70 -3.96 -0.01
CA PRO A 41 3.31 -2.72 -0.53
C PRO A 41 2.36 -1.53 -0.43
N GLY A 42 2.92 -0.37 -0.12
CA GLY A 42 2.16 0.86 -0.02
C GLY A 42 3.02 2.03 0.38
N GLY A 43 2.41 3.20 0.42
CA GLY A 43 3.12 4.41 0.79
C GLY A 43 2.19 5.58 1.01
N LYS A 44 2.76 6.68 1.42
CA LYS A 44 2.04 7.91 1.73
C LYS A 44 1.89 8.79 0.50
N LEU A 45 0.80 9.53 0.47
CA LEU A 45 0.62 10.58 -0.52
C LEU A 45 1.41 11.80 -0.05
N VAL A 46 2.49 12.13 -0.77
CA VAL A 46 3.39 13.24 -0.43
C VAL A 46 3.49 14.18 -1.62
N LEU A 47 3.13 15.45 -1.42
CA LEU A 47 3.07 16.46 -2.48
C LEU A 47 4.35 16.50 -3.32
N THR A 48 5.52 16.51 -2.68
CA THR A 48 6.79 16.63 -3.37
C THR A 48 7.10 15.45 -4.29
N GLU A 49 6.43 14.32 -4.11
CA GLU A 49 6.64 13.12 -4.93
C GLU A 49 5.81 13.11 -6.22
N TYR A 50 4.77 13.96 -6.31
CA TYR A 50 3.91 13.98 -7.50
C TYR A 50 3.76 15.37 -8.14
N GLN A 51 4.22 16.44 -7.49
CA GLN A 51 4.04 17.80 -8.01
C GLN A 51 4.79 18.07 -9.32
N HIS A 52 5.75 17.21 -9.67
CA HIS A 52 6.48 17.30 -10.93
C HIS A 52 5.69 16.79 -12.14
N LEU A 53 4.59 16.10 -11.90
CA LEU A 53 3.74 15.61 -12.98
C LEU A 53 3.07 16.78 -13.70
N PRO A 54 2.73 16.61 -15.00
CA PRO A 54 2.01 17.66 -15.73
C PRO A 54 0.67 17.98 -15.05
N ARG A 55 0.43 19.24 -14.79
CA ARG A 55 -0.82 19.70 -14.22
C ARG A 55 -1.97 19.50 -15.21
N THR A 56 -3.14 19.19 -14.68
CA THR A 56 -4.36 19.04 -15.49
C THR A 56 -5.10 20.35 -15.67
N SER A 57 -4.62 21.43 -15.03
CA SER A 57 -5.13 22.79 -15.20
C SER A 57 -3.96 23.77 -15.15
N GLU A 58 -3.97 24.75 -16.06
CA GLU A 58 -2.98 25.82 -16.04
C GLU A 58 -3.25 26.84 -14.93
N ASN A 59 -4.52 26.95 -14.51
CA ASN A 59 -4.93 27.91 -13.51
C ASN A 59 -4.71 27.46 -12.08
N HIS A 60 -4.69 26.15 -11.86
CA HIS A 60 -4.56 25.58 -10.52
C HIS A 60 -3.56 24.43 -10.52
N PRO A 61 -2.74 24.31 -9.45
CA PRO A 61 -1.89 23.14 -9.27
C PRO A 61 -2.78 21.94 -8.87
N GLN A 62 -3.19 21.18 -9.86
CA GLN A 62 -4.03 19.99 -9.67
C GLN A 62 -3.63 18.87 -10.60
N TRP A 63 -3.87 17.63 -10.16
CA TRP A 63 -3.49 16.42 -10.88
C TRP A 63 -4.56 15.35 -10.70
N TYR A 64 -4.89 14.66 -11.78
CA TYR A 64 -5.75 13.47 -11.73
C TYR A 64 -4.89 12.21 -11.68
N ASN A 65 -5.48 11.12 -11.17
CA ASN A 65 -4.85 9.79 -11.14
C ASN A 65 -3.58 9.68 -10.30
N VAL A 66 -3.43 10.56 -9.31
CA VAL A 66 -2.24 10.57 -8.45
C VAL A 66 -2.18 9.33 -7.55
N VAL A 67 -3.32 8.87 -7.06
CA VAL A 67 -3.36 7.67 -6.19
C VAL A 67 -2.81 6.46 -6.94
N GLU A 68 -3.22 6.25 -8.19
CA GLU A 68 -2.69 5.15 -8.99
C GLU A 68 -1.19 5.32 -9.26
N PHE A 69 -0.76 6.55 -9.56
CA PHE A 69 0.66 6.84 -9.76
C PHE A 69 1.50 6.49 -8.52
N VAL A 70 1.07 6.94 -7.35
CA VAL A 70 1.77 6.67 -6.09
C VAL A 70 1.79 5.17 -5.81
N LEU A 71 0.67 4.49 -6.01
CA LEU A 71 0.55 3.07 -5.76
C LEU A 71 1.52 2.25 -6.62
N ARG A 72 1.57 2.53 -7.93
CA ARG A 72 2.50 1.87 -8.85
C ARG A 72 3.95 2.16 -8.49
N LYS A 73 4.23 3.40 -8.13
CA LYS A 73 5.58 3.83 -7.71
C LYS A 73 6.03 3.06 -6.46
N GLU A 74 5.17 2.97 -5.45
CA GLU A 74 5.51 2.28 -4.20
C GLU A 74 5.71 0.78 -4.42
N VAL A 75 4.86 0.13 -5.21
CA VAL A 75 5.01 -1.29 -5.54
C VAL A 75 6.34 -1.52 -6.26
N ARG A 76 6.70 -0.64 -7.19
CA ARG A 76 7.97 -0.73 -7.91
C ARG A 76 9.16 -0.52 -6.99
N GLU A 77 9.12 0.48 -6.11
CA GLU A 77 10.21 0.80 -5.21
C GLU A 77 10.40 -0.27 -4.14
N GLU A 78 9.32 -0.72 -3.52
CA GLU A 78 9.40 -1.68 -2.42
C GLU A 78 9.58 -3.13 -2.88
N ALA A 79 9.01 -3.51 -4.00
CA ALA A 79 8.99 -4.90 -4.44
C ALA A 79 9.56 -5.14 -5.84
N GLY A 80 9.86 -4.10 -6.61
CA GLY A 80 10.49 -4.23 -7.93
C GLY A 80 9.62 -4.82 -9.01
N ILE A 81 8.31 -4.84 -8.84
CA ILE A 81 7.38 -5.43 -9.81
C ILE A 81 6.40 -4.38 -10.36
N GLU A 82 5.78 -4.74 -11.49
CA GLU A 82 4.71 -3.95 -12.09
C GLU A 82 3.37 -4.64 -11.88
N ILE A 83 2.32 -3.85 -11.78
CA ILE A 83 0.95 -4.34 -11.57
C ILE A 83 0.03 -3.87 -12.68
N ASP A 84 -1.05 -4.59 -12.90
CA ASP A 84 -2.13 -4.16 -13.77
C ASP A 84 -2.93 -3.06 -13.06
N LYS A 85 -3.98 -2.55 -13.69
CA LYS A 85 -4.77 -1.45 -13.13
C LYS A 85 -5.31 -1.79 -11.74
N PRO A 86 -5.01 -0.98 -10.72
CA PRO A 86 -5.52 -1.21 -9.37
C PRO A 86 -7.04 -1.02 -9.31
N GLN A 87 -7.68 -1.85 -8.49
CA GLN A 87 -9.10 -1.76 -8.19
C GLN A 87 -9.27 -1.37 -6.73
N TYR A 88 -10.18 -0.48 -6.43
CA TYR A 88 -10.46 -0.07 -5.06
C TYR A 88 -11.10 -1.22 -4.28
N LEU A 89 -10.60 -1.48 -3.07
CA LEU A 89 -11.16 -2.51 -2.19
C LEU A 89 -11.95 -1.89 -1.04
N THR A 90 -11.28 -1.12 -0.21
CA THR A 90 -11.87 -0.57 1.01
C THR A 90 -10.97 0.54 1.57
N ASP A 91 -11.43 1.15 2.65
CA ASP A 91 -10.60 2.09 3.40
C ASP A 91 -10.58 1.72 4.89
N LEU A 92 -9.54 2.21 5.55
CA LEU A 92 -9.38 2.07 7.00
C LEU A 92 -8.87 3.40 7.53
N VAL A 93 -9.56 3.95 8.51
CA VAL A 93 -9.10 5.18 9.18
C VAL A 93 -8.73 4.84 10.61
N PHE A 94 -7.56 5.27 11.03
CA PHE A 94 -7.09 5.04 12.39
C PHE A 94 -6.27 6.22 12.89
N VAL A 95 -6.03 6.26 14.19
CA VAL A 95 -5.22 7.30 14.80
C VAL A 95 -3.90 6.69 15.27
N ARG A 96 -2.80 7.27 14.84
CA ARG A 96 -1.45 6.83 15.22
C ARG A 96 -1.19 7.12 16.72
N PRO A 97 -0.23 6.41 17.33
CA PRO A 97 0.14 6.71 18.71
C PRO A 97 0.54 8.16 18.99
N ASP A 98 1.07 8.86 17.94
CA ASP A 98 1.43 10.28 18.06
C ASP A 98 0.24 11.24 17.84
N GLY A 99 -0.98 10.69 17.65
CA GLY A 99 -2.20 11.48 17.54
C GLY A 99 -2.62 11.88 16.14
N TYR A 100 -1.80 11.59 15.12
CA TYR A 100 -2.16 11.91 13.74
C TYR A 100 -3.16 10.90 13.18
N PRO A 101 -4.28 11.37 12.62
CA PRO A 101 -5.22 10.46 11.93
C PRO A 101 -4.68 10.09 10.55
N VAL A 102 -4.96 8.86 10.15
CA VAL A 102 -4.52 8.28 8.86
C VAL A 102 -5.72 7.69 8.14
N ALA A 103 -5.86 8.02 6.87
CA ALA A 103 -6.82 7.37 5.98
C ALA A 103 -6.04 6.47 5.02
N THR A 104 -6.22 5.16 5.16
CA THR A 104 -5.60 4.18 4.28
C THR A 104 -6.61 3.76 3.22
N LEU A 105 -6.23 3.90 1.95
CA LEU A 105 -7.02 3.47 0.81
C LEU A 105 -6.40 2.16 0.29
N SER A 106 -7.14 1.07 0.41
CA SER A 106 -6.66 -0.26 0.03
C SER A 106 -7.14 -0.63 -1.36
N TYR A 107 -6.19 -1.05 -2.20
CA TYR A 107 -6.44 -1.48 -3.57
C TYR A 107 -5.95 -2.91 -3.76
N TYR A 108 -6.45 -3.57 -4.78
CA TYR A 108 -5.89 -4.86 -5.21
C TYR A 108 -5.61 -4.81 -6.71
N ALA A 109 -4.61 -5.57 -7.14
CA ALA A 109 -4.20 -5.60 -8.54
C ALA A 109 -3.53 -6.91 -8.89
N ASN A 110 -3.69 -7.32 -10.15
CA ASN A 110 -2.98 -8.49 -10.66
C ASN A 110 -1.51 -8.13 -10.90
N TYR A 111 -0.62 -9.07 -10.56
CA TYR A 111 0.78 -8.99 -10.94
C TYR A 111 0.89 -8.93 -12.47
N LYS A 112 1.73 -8.03 -12.97
CA LYS A 112 1.95 -7.87 -14.41
C LYS A 112 3.29 -8.42 -14.85
N SER A 113 4.37 -7.99 -14.22
CA SER A 113 5.72 -8.37 -14.63
C SER A 113 6.76 -8.06 -13.55
N GLY A 114 7.96 -8.61 -13.74
CA GLY A 114 9.10 -8.36 -12.89
C GLY A 114 9.33 -9.45 -11.85
N GLU A 115 10.56 -9.50 -11.33
CA GLU A 115 10.91 -10.38 -10.22
C GLU A 115 10.95 -9.55 -8.95
N VAL A 116 10.46 -10.11 -7.84
CA VAL A 116 10.45 -9.38 -6.57
C VAL A 116 11.88 -9.07 -6.17
N LYS A 117 12.14 -7.78 -5.98
CA LYS A 117 13.42 -7.27 -5.51
C LYS A 117 13.11 -6.18 -4.48
N LEU A 118 13.40 -6.49 -3.23
CA LEU A 118 13.08 -5.60 -2.12
C LEU A 118 14.07 -4.45 -2.01
N ASN A 119 13.59 -3.31 -1.51
CA ASN A 119 14.46 -2.20 -1.12
C ASN A 119 14.84 -2.36 0.36
N HIS A 120 15.52 -1.33 0.91
CA HIS A 120 16.00 -1.37 2.29
C HIS A 120 14.91 -1.34 3.36
N GLU A 121 13.68 -0.99 2.99
CA GLU A 121 12.56 -0.91 3.93
C GLU A 121 11.96 -2.28 4.25
N MET A 122 12.20 -3.26 3.39
CA MET A 122 11.64 -4.61 3.50
C MET A 122 12.76 -5.64 3.58
N THR A 123 12.63 -6.62 4.46
CA THR A 123 13.65 -7.65 4.67
C THR A 123 13.32 -9.00 4.07
N GLU A 124 12.04 -9.30 3.91
CA GLU A 124 11.56 -10.59 3.38
C GLU A 124 10.30 -10.39 2.56
N TYR A 125 10.00 -11.33 1.70
CA TYR A 125 8.71 -11.38 1.02
C TYR A 125 8.23 -12.83 0.89
N ALA A 126 6.93 -12.98 0.68
CA ALA A 126 6.33 -14.28 0.41
C ALA A 126 5.10 -14.08 -0.48
N TRP A 127 4.86 -15.08 -1.34
CA TRP A 127 3.60 -15.23 -2.04
C TRP A 127 2.79 -16.27 -1.29
N VAL A 128 1.68 -15.85 -0.69
CA VAL A 128 0.90 -16.71 0.20
C VAL A 128 -0.55 -16.83 -0.27
N MET A 129 -1.15 -17.97 0.01
CA MET A 129 -2.59 -18.13 -0.15
C MET A 129 -3.29 -17.40 0.99
N ALA A 130 -4.57 -17.04 0.80
CA ALA A 130 -5.31 -16.31 1.82
C ALA A 130 -5.32 -17.04 3.18
N GLU A 131 -5.44 -18.35 3.18
CA GLU A 131 -5.43 -19.14 4.40
C GLU A 131 -4.07 -19.11 5.11
N GLU A 132 -2.99 -19.05 4.34
CA GLU A 132 -1.62 -19.00 4.87
C GLU A 132 -1.29 -17.64 5.48
N ALA A 133 -1.93 -16.59 4.99
CA ALA A 133 -1.68 -15.21 5.49
C ALA A 133 -1.88 -15.11 6.99
N LYS A 134 -2.81 -15.89 7.55
CA LYS A 134 -3.11 -15.89 8.98
C LYS A 134 -1.95 -16.37 9.84
N ASN A 135 -0.97 -17.06 9.25
CA ASN A 135 0.18 -17.60 9.96
C ASN A 135 1.33 -16.59 10.06
N TYR A 136 1.19 -15.43 9.44
CA TYR A 136 2.19 -14.37 9.46
C TYR A 136 1.78 -13.27 10.44
N ASP A 137 2.76 -12.62 11.04
CA ASP A 137 2.53 -11.50 11.94
C ASP A 137 2.21 -10.24 11.13
N LEU A 138 1.04 -10.22 10.50
CA LEU A 138 0.57 -9.13 9.67
C LEU A 138 0.07 -7.96 10.52
N ILE A 139 0.22 -6.76 9.99
CA ILE A 139 -0.44 -5.57 10.55
C ILE A 139 -1.94 -5.85 10.57
N GLU A 140 -2.58 -5.48 11.67
CA GLU A 140 -4.01 -5.73 11.89
C GLU A 140 -4.86 -5.26 10.70
N GLY A 141 -5.77 -6.13 10.27
CA GLY A 141 -6.70 -5.86 9.17
C GLY A 141 -6.24 -6.42 7.82
N ILE A 142 -4.94 -6.59 7.59
CA ILE A 142 -4.43 -7.01 6.27
C ILE A 142 -4.89 -8.43 5.92
N ALA A 143 -4.89 -9.36 6.87
CA ALA A 143 -5.34 -10.72 6.61
C ALA A 143 -6.80 -10.75 6.16
N ASP A 144 -7.65 -9.93 6.77
CA ASP A 144 -9.06 -9.82 6.39
C ASP A 144 -9.23 -9.19 5.01
N GLU A 145 -8.40 -8.22 4.68
CA GLU A 145 -8.41 -7.59 3.34
C GLU A 145 -7.99 -8.58 2.27
N ILE A 146 -6.95 -9.37 2.54
CA ILE A 146 -6.51 -10.43 1.62
C ILE A 146 -7.64 -11.45 1.41
N ALA A 147 -8.31 -11.85 2.49
CA ALA A 147 -9.44 -12.77 2.40
C ALA A 147 -10.58 -12.20 1.56
N ALA A 148 -10.84 -10.90 1.70
CA ALA A 148 -11.87 -10.21 0.91
C ALA A 148 -11.52 -10.23 -0.59
N VAL A 149 -10.25 -9.99 -0.95
CA VAL A 149 -9.79 -10.06 -2.33
C VAL A 149 -9.94 -11.48 -2.87
N ALA A 150 -9.52 -12.48 -2.10
CA ALA A 150 -9.65 -13.89 -2.49
C ALA A 150 -11.10 -14.24 -2.82
N LYS A 151 -12.04 -13.72 -2.05
CA LYS A 151 -13.47 -13.93 -2.28
C LYS A 151 -13.95 -13.24 -3.57
N ILE A 152 -13.47 -12.03 -3.84
CA ILE A 152 -13.80 -11.31 -5.08
C ILE A 152 -13.32 -12.08 -6.31
N LEU A 153 -12.13 -12.68 -6.22
CA LEU A 153 -11.50 -13.38 -7.33
C LEU A 153 -11.99 -14.83 -7.54
N SER A 154 -12.75 -15.34 -6.60
CA SER A 154 -13.26 -16.73 -6.68
C SER A 154 -14.48 -16.86 -7.59
#